data_4541ac2c21a0f32e54f2a62ae9ad6ba1
#
_entry.id   4541ac2c21a0f32e54f2a62ae9ad6ba1
#
_cell.length_a   1.000
_cell.length_b   1.000
_cell.length_c   1.000
_cell.angle_alpha   90.00
_cell.angle_beta   90.00
_cell.angle_gamma   90.00
#
_symmetry.space_group_name_H-M   'P 1'
#
loop_
_entity.id
_entity.type
_entity.pdbx_description
1 polymer ?
#
loop_
_entity_poly.entity_id
_entity_poly.type
_entity_poly.pdbx_seq_one_letter_code
_entity_poly.pdbx_strand_id
1 'polypeptide(L)'
;MSCFLSNSSLGKKLVMSVTGAFLVLFILFHMSMNITAIISPEAYNTICALLGANWYALAGTAVLALGVLIHFIYAVVLTLNNYKARGSQRYAVTVQEPGVAWASKNMLALGFVILGGLLIHLINFWSKMQLVEIMGGHVNSLGYSPADGAALIAYTFSQWYYVVIYLVWFAALWFHLTHGVWSMFQTVGWANDTWYPRLKCIANIVATIIFLGFAAVVLVYFFCPCIAGAC
;
A
#
# COMPACT_ATOMS: atom_id res chain seq x y z
N MET A 1 -3.10 16.39 -31.38
CA MET A 1 -3.63 15.05 -31.05
C MET A 1 -3.87 14.99 -29.54
N SER A 2 -5.12 14.88 -29.10
CA SER A 2 -5.42 14.73 -27.67
C SER A 2 -5.05 13.30 -27.22
N CYS A 3 -4.20 13.18 -26.18
CA CYS A 3 -3.81 11.87 -25.67
C CYS A 3 -5.03 11.18 -25.05
N PHE A 4 -5.43 10.00 -25.56
CA PHE A 4 -6.57 9.23 -25.06
C PHE A 4 -6.51 8.99 -23.55
N LEU A 5 -5.32 8.68 -23.03
CA LEU A 5 -5.11 8.35 -21.61
C LEU A 5 -5.36 9.54 -20.67
N SER A 6 -5.07 10.77 -21.09
CA SER A 6 -5.22 11.97 -20.25
C SER A 6 -6.58 12.66 -20.40
N ASN A 7 -7.20 12.57 -21.58
CA ASN A 7 -8.39 13.37 -21.89
C ASN A 7 -9.70 12.59 -21.82
N SER A 8 -9.69 11.27 -22.08
CA SER A 8 -10.92 10.47 -21.96
C SER A 8 -11.15 9.99 -20.52
N SER A 9 -12.41 9.87 -20.12
CA SER A 9 -12.78 9.31 -18.81
C SER A 9 -12.38 7.84 -18.69
N LEU A 10 -12.46 7.09 -19.78
CA LEU A 10 -12.05 5.69 -19.84
C LEU A 10 -10.52 5.56 -19.72
N GLY A 11 -9.76 6.40 -20.43
CA GLY A 11 -8.29 6.40 -20.34
C GLY A 11 -7.79 6.67 -18.92
N LYS A 12 -8.38 7.64 -18.22
CA LYS A 12 -8.05 7.94 -16.81
C LYS A 12 -8.33 6.75 -15.89
N LYS A 13 -9.47 6.07 -16.07
CA LYS A 13 -9.81 4.85 -15.31
C LYS A 13 -8.86 3.71 -15.61
N LEU A 14 -8.43 3.55 -16.86
CA LEU A 14 -7.45 2.53 -17.26
C LEU A 14 -6.09 2.76 -16.58
N VAL A 15 -5.58 4.00 -16.58
CA VAL A 15 -4.34 4.34 -15.85
C VAL A 15 -4.47 4.02 -14.37
N MET A 16 -5.62 4.36 -13.75
CA MET A 16 -5.91 4.07 -12.36
C MET A 16 -5.90 2.55 -12.08
N SER A 17 -6.49 1.75 -12.98
CA SER A 17 -6.54 0.28 -12.83
C SER A 17 -5.17 -0.36 -12.99
N VAL A 18 -4.38 0.07 -13.98
CA VAL A 18 -3.03 -0.47 -14.22
C VAL A 18 -2.09 -0.13 -13.07
N THR A 19 -2.08 1.14 -12.62
CA THR A 19 -1.26 1.53 -11.48
C THR A 19 -1.72 0.84 -10.19
N GLY A 20 -3.02 0.69 -9.98
CA GLY A 20 -3.57 -0.06 -8.84
C GLY A 20 -3.14 -1.53 -8.85
N ALA A 21 -3.23 -2.21 -9.99
CA ALA A 21 -2.78 -3.60 -10.14
C ALA A 21 -1.28 -3.75 -9.83
N PHE A 22 -0.44 -2.86 -10.36
CA PHE A 22 0.99 -2.81 -10.07
C PHE A 22 1.26 -2.66 -8.57
N LEU A 23 0.56 -1.74 -7.89
CA LEU A 23 0.73 -1.53 -6.45
C LEU A 23 0.26 -2.73 -5.64
N VAL A 24 -0.83 -3.42 -6.03
CA VAL A 24 -1.28 -4.65 -5.35
C VAL A 24 -0.23 -5.75 -5.45
N LEU A 25 0.36 -5.95 -6.62
CA LEU A 25 1.44 -6.94 -6.81
C LEU A 25 2.66 -6.60 -5.96
N PHE A 26 3.04 -5.32 -5.91
CA PHE A 26 4.13 -4.87 -5.03
C PHE A 26 3.82 -5.12 -3.55
N ILE A 27 2.61 -4.80 -3.07
CA ILE A 27 2.24 -4.98 -1.67
C ILE A 27 2.23 -6.46 -1.29
N LEU A 28 1.77 -7.35 -2.18
CA LEU A 28 1.84 -8.79 -1.96
C LEU A 28 3.30 -9.28 -1.84
N PHE A 29 4.16 -8.84 -2.75
CA PHE A 29 5.59 -9.12 -2.70
C PHE A 29 6.22 -8.57 -1.41
N HIS A 30 5.95 -7.31 -1.09
CA HIS A 30 6.48 -6.63 0.10
C HIS A 30 6.03 -7.33 1.40
N MET A 31 4.76 -7.70 1.50
CA MET A 31 4.24 -8.47 2.63
C MET A 31 4.94 -9.83 2.75
N SER A 32 5.11 -10.55 1.64
CA SER A 32 5.78 -11.85 1.64
C SER A 32 7.22 -11.75 2.12
N MET A 33 7.95 -10.71 1.71
CA MET A 33 9.31 -10.45 2.22
C MET A 33 9.31 -10.13 3.72
N ASN A 34 8.35 -9.35 4.20
CA ASN A 34 8.26 -9.01 5.62
C ASN A 34 7.91 -10.21 6.51
N ILE A 35 7.15 -11.19 6.03
CA ILE A 35 6.86 -12.43 6.75
C ILE A 35 8.16 -13.20 7.06
N THR A 36 9.18 -13.12 6.21
CA THR A 36 10.45 -13.78 6.47
C THR A 36 11.14 -13.28 7.74
N ALA A 37 10.85 -12.03 8.16
CA ALA A 37 11.38 -11.49 9.41
C ALA A 37 10.89 -12.25 10.66
N ILE A 38 9.68 -12.84 10.60
CA ILE A 38 9.17 -13.69 11.69
C ILE A 38 9.81 -15.07 11.65
N ILE A 39 10.09 -15.60 10.45
CA ILE A 39 10.58 -16.98 10.26
C ILE A 39 12.09 -17.05 10.53
N SER A 40 12.85 -16.10 9.98
CA SER A 40 14.29 -15.95 10.17
C SER A 40 14.72 -14.49 9.96
N PRO A 41 15.05 -13.78 11.05
CA PRO A 41 15.60 -12.43 10.97
C PRO A 41 16.85 -12.33 10.09
N GLU A 42 17.72 -13.35 10.08
CA GLU A 42 18.94 -13.40 9.27
C GLU A 42 18.60 -13.47 7.76
N ALA A 43 17.62 -14.31 7.40
CA ALA A 43 17.14 -14.38 6.01
C ALA A 43 16.51 -13.06 5.58
N TYR A 44 15.76 -12.41 6.47
CA TYR A 44 15.19 -11.10 6.19
C TYR A 44 16.27 -10.02 6.00
N ASN A 45 17.30 -10.00 6.86
CA ASN A 45 18.42 -9.09 6.72
C ASN A 45 19.21 -9.31 5.42
N THR A 46 19.33 -10.57 4.98
CA THR A 46 19.89 -10.89 3.66
C THR A 46 19.06 -10.29 2.52
N ILE A 47 17.74 -10.37 2.61
CA ILE A 47 16.82 -9.71 1.64
C ILE A 47 17.00 -8.19 1.68
N CYS A 48 17.11 -7.60 2.87
CA CYS A 48 17.35 -6.16 3.03
C CYS A 48 18.66 -5.73 2.35
N ALA A 49 19.73 -6.49 2.54
CA ALA A 49 21.02 -6.24 1.89
C ALA A 49 20.94 -6.38 0.35
N LEU A 50 20.20 -7.35 -0.16
CA LEU A 50 19.98 -7.53 -1.60
C LEU A 50 19.14 -6.39 -2.22
N LEU A 51 18.18 -5.86 -1.46
CA LEU A 51 17.28 -4.79 -1.91
C LEU A 51 17.70 -3.39 -1.42
N GLY A 52 18.94 -3.23 -0.94
CA GLY A 52 19.50 -1.95 -0.49
C GLY A 52 19.73 -0.95 -1.63
N ALA A 53 20.92 -0.33 -1.74
CA ALA A 53 21.23 0.66 -2.77
C ALA A 53 21.79 0.07 -4.09
N ASN A 54 21.49 -1.18 -4.39
CA ASN A 54 21.83 -1.78 -5.68
C ASN A 54 21.05 -1.14 -6.82
N TRP A 55 21.65 -1.06 -8.04
CA TRP A 55 21.04 -0.36 -9.17
C TRP A 55 19.62 -0.83 -9.51
N TYR A 56 19.34 -2.14 -9.43
CA TYR A 56 18.01 -2.71 -9.69
C TYR A 56 17.00 -2.36 -8.59
N ALA A 57 17.44 -2.29 -7.33
CA ALA A 57 16.59 -1.88 -6.22
C ALA A 57 16.25 -0.38 -6.31
N LEU A 58 17.22 0.46 -6.68
CA LEU A 58 17.00 1.88 -6.92
C LEU A 58 16.04 2.12 -8.09
N ALA A 59 16.22 1.41 -9.20
CA ALA A 59 15.31 1.45 -10.34
C ALA A 59 13.89 1.01 -9.92
N GLY A 60 13.77 -0.09 -9.15
CA GLY A 60 12.51 -0.58 -8.62
C GLY A 60 11.82 0.45 -7.71
N THR A 61 12.56 1.07 -6.80
CA THR A 61 12.06 2.12 -5.90
C THR A 61 11.58 3.34 -6.69
N ALA A 62 12.32 3.78 -7.73
CA ALA A 62 11.91 4.89 -8.58
C ALA A 62 10.62 4.59 -9.36
N VAL A 63 10.50 3.39 -9.95
CA VAL A 63 9.28 2.94 -10.65
C VAL A 63 8.11 2.85 -9.68
N LEU A 64 8.33 2.34 -8.47
CA LEU A 64 7.30 2.27 -7.43
C LEU A 64 6.83 3.66 -7.01
N ALA A 65 7.76 4.59 -6.74
CA ALA A 65 7.43 5.96 -6.36
C ALA A 65 6.62 6.67 -7.47
N LEU A 66 7.01 6.47 -8.74
CA LEU A 66 6.26 6.98 -9.89
C LEU A 66 4.86 6.34 -9.96
N GLY A 67 4.73 5.05 -9.74
CA GLY A 67 3.45 4.33 -9.70
C GLY A 67 2.51 4.88 -8.62
N VAL A 68 3.01 5.09 -7.40
CA VAL A 68 2.25 5.71 -6.30
C VAL A 68 1.82 7.13 -6.66
N LEU A 69 2.73 7.94 -7.21
CA LEU A 69 2.44 9.33 -7.59
C LEU A 69 1.35 9.41 -8.66
N ILE A 70 1.48 8.62 -9.72
CA ILE A 70 0.48 8.57 -10.80
C ILE A 70 -0.88 8.09 -10.25
N HIS A 71 -0.89 7.02 -9.45
CA HIS A 71 -2.11 6.49 -8.85
C HIS A 71 -2.82 7.56 -8.01
N PHE A 72 -2.09 8.26 -7.15
CA PHE A 72 -2.65 9.31 -6.30
C PHE A 72 -3.16 10.51 -7.10
N ILE A 73 -2.39 11.03 -8.08
CA ILE A 73 -2.82 12.14 -8.93
C ILE A 73 -4.10 11.80 -9.67
N TYR A 74 -4.17 10.61 -10.27
CA TYR A 74 -5.38 10.19 -11.00
C TYR A 74 -6.57 9.94 -10.08
N ALA A 75 -6.34 9.48 -8.82
CA ALA A 75 -7.40 9.40 -7.81
C ALA A 75 -8.04 10.76 -7.53
N VAL A 76 -7.22 11.78 -7.32
CA VAL A 76 -7.68 13.16 -7.11
C VAL A 76 -8.40 13.69 -8.35
N VAL A 77 -7.80 13.55 -9.55
CA VAL A 77 -8.39 14.01 -10.82
C VAL A 77 -9.75 13.36 -11.08
N LEU A 78 -9.87 12.04 -10.91
CA LEU A 78 -11.14 11.34 -11.10
C LEU A 78 -12.19 11.78 -10.08
N THR A 79 -11.79 11.99 -8.83
CA THR A 79 -12.70 12.47 -7.78
C THR A 79 -13.21 13.88 -8.10
N LEU A 80 -12.31 14.81 -8.48
CA LEU A 80 -12.70 16.18 -8.86
C LEU A 80 -13.60 16.18 -10.09
N ASN A 81 -13.32 15.35 -11.09
CA ASN A 81 -14.19 15.22 -12.25
C ASN A 81 -15.59 14.71 -11.87
N ASN A 82 -15.68 13.74 -10.97
CA ASN A 82 -16.94 13.22 -10.46
C ASN A 82 -17.72 14.31 -9.68
N TYR A 83 -17.05 15.13 -8.87
CA TYR A 83 -17.70 16.25 -8.19
C TYR A 83 -18.24 17.29 -9.18
N LYS A 84 -17.46 17.65 -10.20
CA LYS A 84 -17.91 18.57 -11.26
C LYS A 84 -19.10 18.03 -12.05
N ALA A 85 -19.08 16.74 -12.37
CA ALA A 85 -20.16 16.10 -13.12
C ALA A 85 -21.49 16.02 -12.33
N ARG A 86 -21.44 15.96 -11.00
CA ARG A 86 -22.64 15.98 -10.13
C ARG A 86 -23.31 17.36 -10.06
N GLY A 87 -22.58 18.45 -10.35
CA GLY A 87 -23.07 19.82 -10.26
C GLY A 87 -23.40 20.29 -8.83
N SER A 88 -24.00 21.47 -8.73
CA SER A 88 -24.40 22.08 -7.44
C SER A 88 -25.75 21.57 -6.91
N GLN A 89 -26.56 20.94 -7.75
CA GLN A 89 -27.84 20.37 -7.33
C GLN A 89 -27.60 19.00 -6.66
N ARG A 90 -27.71 19.00 -5.33
CA ARG A 90 -27.79 17.74 -4.58
C ARG A 90 -29.14 17.09 -4.88
N TYR A 91 -29.14 15.78 -5.07
CA TYR A 91 -30.38 15.02 -5.20
C TYR A 91 -31.28 15.31 -3.99
N ALA A 92 -32.53 15.70 -4.21
CA ALA A 92 -33.50 15.91 -3.14
C ALA A 92 -33.78 14.61 -2.34
N VAL A 93 -33.54 13.48 -2.95
CA VAL A 93 -33.63 12.15 -2.32
C VAL A 93 -32.29 11.43 -2.49
N THR A 94 -31.52 11.28 -1.41
CA THR A 94 -30.36 10.41 -1.35
C THR A 94 -30.82 8.98 -1.12
N VAL A 95 -31.32 8.32 -2.15
CA VAL A 95 -31.53 6.86 -2.11
C VAL A 95 -30.13 6.24 -2.06
N GLN A 96 -29.79 5.63 -0.92
CA GLN A 96 -28.62 4.78 -0.86
C GLN A 96 -28.96 3.51 -1.66
N GLU A 97 -28.35 3.39 -2.84
CA GLU A 97 -28.43 2.13 -3.59
C GLU A 97 -27.99 0.96 -2.69
N PRO A 98 -28.88 -0.04 -2.46
CA PRO A 98 -28.50 -1.23 -1.70
C PRO A 98 -27.33 -1.91 -2.43
N GLY A 99 -26.19 -2.06 -1.75
CA GLY A 99 -25.01 -2.72 -2.30
C GLY A 99 -23.80 -1.85 -2.66
N VAL A 100 -23.90 -0.52 -2.55
CA VAL A 100 -22.69 0.34 -2.64
C VAL A 100 -21.89 0.23 -1.34
N ALA A 101 -20.76 -0.46 -1.40
CA ALA A 101 -19.89 -0.67 -0.24
C ALA A 101 -19.42 0.67 0.36
N TRP A 102 -19.34 0.74 1.69
CA TRP A 102 -18.82 1.89 2.42
C TRP A 102 -17.44 2.33 1.91
N ALA A 103 -16.54 1.38 1.64
CA ALA A 103 -15.21 1.64 1.08
C ALA A 103 -15.28 2.42 -0.23
N SER A 104 -16.21 2.09 -1.14
CA SER A 104 -16.39 2.80 -2.42
C SER A 104 -16.68 4.29 -2.23
N LYS A 105 -17.48 4.64 -1.22
CA LYS A 105 -17.87 6.04 -0.93
C LYS A 105 -16.72 6.83 -0.30
N ASN A 106 -15.81 6.14 0.40
CA ASN A 106 -14.74 6.75 1.19
C ASN A 106 -13.35 6.54 0.60
N MET A 107 -13.25 6.12 -0.67
CA MET A 107 -11.97 5.80 -1.32
C MET A 107 -10.93 6.92 -1.25
N LEU A 108 -11.35 8.18 -1.42
CA LEU A 108 -10.44 9.32 -1.34
C LEU A 108 -9.92 9.53 0.11
N ALA A 109 -10.81 9.46 1.10
CA ALA A 109 -10.43 9.58 2.51
C ALA A 109 -9.48 8.44 2.92
N LEU A 110 -9.80 7.20 2.53
CA LEU A 110 -8.91 6.04 2.73
C LEU A 110 -7.55 6.26 2.04
N GLY A 111 -7.54 6.81 0.83
CA GLY A 111 -6.32 7.16 0.10
C GLY A 111 -5.44 8.16 0.85
N PHE A 112 -6.01 9.17 1.49
CA PHE A 112 -5.24 10.11 2.32
C PHE A 112 -4.69 9.45 3.59
N VAL A 113 -5.45 8.58 4.26
CA VAL A 113 -4.95 7.81 5.42
C VAL A 113 -3.81 6.90 4.99
N ILE A 114 -3.92 6.24 3.83
CA ILE A 114 -2.87 5.38 3.29
C ILE A 114 -1.63 6.20 2.95
N LEU A 115 -1.78 7.37 2.35
CA LEU A 115 -0.65 8.27 2.06
C LEU A 115 0.05 8.73 3.35
N GLY A 116 -0.71 9.09 4.38
CA GLY A 116 -0.15 9.47 5.69
C GLY A 116 0.64 8.33 6.33
N GLY A 117 0.09 7.12 6.33
CA GLY A 117 0.80 5.92 6.80
C GLY A 117 2.05 5.60 5.98
N LEU A 118 1.98 5.77 4.65
CA LEU A 118 3.14 5.62 3.77
C LEU A 118 4.26 6.60 4.12
N LEU A 119 3.95 7.87 4.39
CA LEU A 119 4.96 8.85 4.80
C LEU A 119 5.64 8.46 6.11
N ILE A 120 4.87 8.00 7.10
CA ILE A 120 5.41 7.49 8.37
C ILE A 120 6.29 6.26 8.11
N HIS A 121 5.86 5.35 7.23
CA HIS A 121 6.63 4.18 6.84
C HIS A 121 7.96 4.55 6.17
N LEU A 122 7.96 5.51 5.26
CA LEU A 122 9.18 6.00 4.63
C LEU A 122 10.15 6.61 5.64
N ILE A 123 9.65 7.36 6.63
CA ILE A 123 10.47 7.94 7.71
C ILE A 123 11.01 6.83 8.62
N ASN A 124 10.22 5.82 8.96
CA ASN A 124 10.63 4.78 9.90
C ASN A 124 11.59 3.76 9.28
N PHE A 125 11.43 3.42 8.00
CA PHE A 125 12.16 2.35 7.34
C PHE A 125 13.02 2.84 6.18
N TRP A 126 12.43 3.38 5.11
CA TRP A 126 13.17 3.74 3.91
C TRP A 126 14.29 4.74 4.19
N SER A 127 14.03 5.77 5.00
CA SER A 127 15.02 6.80 5.34
C SER A 127 16.18 6.28 6.19
N LYS A 128 15.99 5.17 6.91
CA LYS A 128 17.01 4.56 7.78
C LYS A 128 17.69 3.34 7.14
N MET A 129 17.21 2.91 6.00
CA MET A 129 17.74 1.80 5.24
C MET A 129 18.30 2.29 3.89
N GLN A 130 17.52 2.25 2.83
CA GLN A 130 17.97 2.55 1.48
C GLN A 130 18.52 3.97 1.31
N LEU A 131 17.92 5.00 1.95
CA LEU A 131 18.42 6.37 1.85
C LEU A 131 19.82 6.51 2.49
N VAL A 132 20.08 5.85 3.61
CA VAL A 132 21.41 5.86 4.26
C VAL A 132 22.47 5.29 3.32
N GLU A 133 22.17 4.17 2.66
CA GLU A 133 23.09 3.54 1.69
C GLU A 133 23.32 4.44 0.45
N ILE A 134 22.26 5.07 -0.07
CA ILE A 134 22.35 6.02 -1.20
C ILE A 134 23.29 7.19 -0.86
N MET A 135 23.27 7.64 0.40
CA MET A 135 24.14 8.69 0.89
C MET A 135 25.56 8.21 1.27
N GLY A 136 25.89 6.93 1.04
CA GLY A 136 27.17 6.32 1.39
C GLY A 136 27.36 6.06 2.87
N GLY A 137 26.29 6.08 3.67
CA GLY A 137 26.34 5.79 5.10
C GLY A 137 26.33 4.29 5.38
N HIS A 138 27.00 3.88 6.44
CA HIS A 138 27.06 2.48 6.89
C HIS A 138 26.24 2.21 8.16
N VAL A 139 25.78 3.28 8.81
CA VAL A 139 25.00 3.22 10.06
C VAL A 139 23.91 4.28 10.00
N ASN A 140 22.69 3.93 10.39
CA ASN A 140 21.58 4.86 10.46
C ASN A 140 21.58 5.68 11.77
N SER A 141 20.62 6.60 11.90
CA SER A 141 20.50 7.48 13.07
C SER A 141 20.24 6.76 14.41
N LEU A 142 19.94 5.46 14.37
CA LEU A 142 19.70 4.62 15.55
C LEU A 142 20.88 3.71 15.89
N GLY A 143 21.97 3.77 15.11
CA GLY A 143 23.15 2.93 15.32
C GLY A 143 23.09 1.56 14.64
N TYR A 144 22.06 1.25 13.85
CA TYR A 144 21.93 -0.01 13.12
C TYR A 144 22.51 0.07 11.72
N SER A 145 23.00 -1.06 11.20
CA SER A 145 23.30 -1.20 9.78
C SER A 145 22.03 -1.00 8.94
N PRO A 146 22.09 -0.31 7.79
CA PRO A 146 20.95 -0.19 6.88
C PRO A 146 20.39 -1.54 6.40
N ALA A 147 21.22 -2.60 6.39
CA ALA A 147 20.79 -3.94 6.04
C ALA A 147 20.15 -4.71 7.21
N ASP A 148 20.22 -4.18 8.44
CA ASP A 148 19.60 -4.82 9.61
C ASP A 148 18.14 -4.41 9.77
N GLY A 149 17.32 -4.88 8.84
CA GLY A 149 15.88 -4.59 8.84
C GLY A 149 15.14 -5.22 10.01
N ALA A 150 15.58 -6.38 10.51
CA ALA A 150 14.96 -7.05 11.64
C ALA A 150 15.09 -6.24 12.94
N ALA A 151 16.28 -5.71 13.23
CA ALA A 151 16.49 -4.82 14.37
C ALA A 151 15.66 -3.53 14.25
N LEU A 152 15.54 -2.98 13.05
CA LEU A 152 14.73 -1.78 12.80
C LEU A 152 13.23 -2.04 13.00
N ILE A 153 12.71 -3.22 12.59
CA ILE A 153 11.34 -3.65 12.87
C ILE A 153 11.15 -3.77 14.40
N ALA A 154 12.06 -4.44 15.10
CA ALA A 154 12.00 -4.61 16.54
C ALA A 154 12.00 -3.27 17.27
N TYR A 155 12.91 -2.36 16.92
CA TYR A 155 12.95 -1.01 17.48
C TYR A 155 11.65 -0.23 17.23
N THR A 156 11.13 -0.28 16.01
CA THR A 156 9.92 0.48 15.65
C THR A 156 8.70 -0.05 16.40
N PHE A 157 8.52 -1.35 16.44
CA PHE A 157 7.33 -1.95 17.06
C PHE A 157 7.48 -2.28 18.55
N SER A 158 8.61 -2.03 19.18
CA SER A 158 8.69 -1.93 20.64
C SER A 158 7.89 -0.74 21.19
N GLN A 159 7.56 0.23 20.34
CA GLN A 159 6.83 1.45 20.70
C GLN A 159 5.34 1.27 20.38
N TRP A 160 4.52 1.16 21.41
CA TRP A 160 3.08 0.87 21.31
C TRP A 160 2.31 1.82 20.37
N TYR A 161 2.70 3.10 20.31
CA TYR A 161 2.02 4.07 19.44
C TYR A 161 2.25 3.80 17.96
N TYR A 162 3.43 3.31 17.55
CA TYR A 162 3.63 2.86 16.18
C TYR A 162 2.81 1.60 15.88
N VAL A 163 2.68 0.67 16.81
CA VAL A 163 1.80 -0.50 16.64
C VAL A 163 0.38 -0.06 16.30
N VAL A 164 -0.19 0.87 17.06
CA VAL A 164 -1.55 1.39 16.82
C VAL A 164 -1.63 2.09 15.47
N ILE A 165 -0.69 2.99 15.15
CA ILE A 165 -0.66 3.72 13.89
C ILE A 165 -0.63 2.77 12.69
N TYR A 166 0.24 1.76 12.73
CA TYR A 166 0.37 0.80 11.63
C TYR A 166 -0.85 -0.12 11.49
N LEU A 167 -1.44 -0.56 12.58
CA LEU A 167 -2.68 -1.37 12.51
C LEU A 167 -3.86 -0.57 11.95
N VAL A 168 -4.01 0.71 12.33
CA VAL A 168 -5.01 1.60 11.74
C VAL A 168 -4.73 1.83 10.25
N TRP A 169 -3.48 2.03 9.87
CA TRP A 169 -3.05 2.16 8.48
C TRP A 169 -3.37 0.90 7.66
N PHE A 170 -3.06 -0.28 8.19
CA PHE A 170 -3.38 -1.56 7.52
C PHE A 170 -4.88 -1.80 7.40
N ALA A 171 -5.69 -1.38 8.39
CA ALA A 171 -7.14 -1.44 8.29
C ALA A 171 -7.66 -0.52 7.16
N ALA A 172 -7.13 0.70 7.03
CA ALA A 172 -7.46 1.59 5.93
C ALA A 172 -7.07 0.99 4.57
N LEU A 173 -5.88 0.36 4.49
CA LEU A 173 -5.42 -0.35 3.31
C LEU A 173 -6.34 -1.53 2.97
N TRP A 174 -6.77 -2.30 3.97
CA TRP A 174 -7.70 -3.41 3.79
C TRP A 174 -9.02 -2.95 3.16
N PHE A 175 -9.64 -1.89 3.70
CA PHE A 175 -10.85 -1.32 3.10
C PHE A 175 -10.62 -0.81 1.69
N HIS A 176 -9.48 -0.18 1.44
CA HIS A 176 -9.12 0.31 0.10
C HIS A 176 -8.98 -0.83 -0.91
N LEU A 177 -8.30 -1.91 -0.53
CA LEU A 177 -8.09 -3.09 -1.38
C LEU A 177 -9.36 -3.90 -1.62
N THR A 178 -10.25 -4.05 -0.61
CA THR A 178 -11.53 -4.76 -0.79
C THR A 178 -12.40 -4.16 -1.88
N HIS A 179 -12.27 -2.84 -2.15
CA HIS A 179 -12.91 -2.20 -3.28
C HIS A 179 -12.00 -2.12 -4.51
N GLY A 180 -10.73 -1.74 -4.33
CA GLY A 180 -9.80 -1.44 -5.42
C GLY A 180 -9.51 -2.65 -6.31
N VAL A 181 -9.30 -3.83 -5.70
CA VAL A 181 -8.91 -5.05 -6.44
C VAL A 181 -9.98 -5.50 -7.43
N TRP A 182 -11.25 -5.56 -7.04
CA TRP A 182 -12.28 -5.98 -8.01
C TRP A 182 -12.65 -4.87 -9.00
N SER A 183 -12.56 -3.60 -8.58
CA SER A 183 -12.97 -2.47 -9.44
C SER A 183 -12.01 -2.25 -10.61
N MET A 184 -10.75 -2.62 -10.49
CA MET A 184 -9.81 -2.56 -11.62
C MET A 184 -10.24 -3.49 -12.76
N PHE A 185 -10.79 -4.67 -12.47
CA PHE A 185 -11.30 -5.60 -13.47
C PHE A 185 -12.59 -5.12 -14.14
N GLN A 186 -13.37 -4.29 -13.46
CA GLN A 186 -14.55 -3.66 -14.04
C GLN A 186 -14.16 -2.72 -15.19
N THR A 187 -13.08 -1.98 -15.04
CA THR A 187 -12.59 -1.04 -16.06
C THR A 187 -12.16 -1.74 -17.35
N VAL A 188 -11.59 -2.95 -17.24
CA VAL A 188 -11.14 -3.75 -18.39
C VAL A 188 -12.23 -4.69 -18.93
N GLY A 189 -13.46 -4.60 -18.42
CA GLY A 189 -14.62 -5.35 -18.94
C GLY A 189 -14.75 -6.79 -18.46
N TRP A 190 -13.97 -7.22 -17.45
CA TRP A 190 -14.05 -8.59 -16.92
C TRP A 190 -15.16 -8.77 -15.88
N ALA A 191 -15.71 -7.71 -15.33
CA ALA A 191 -16.77 -7.76 -14.33
C ALA A 191 -18.14 -7.94 -15.02
N ASN A 192 -18.48 -9.16 -15.38
CA ASN A 192 -19.80 -9.60 -15.83
C ASN A 192 -20.58 -10.29 -14.69
N ASP A 193 -21.83 -10.67 -14.92
CA ASP A 193 -22.70 -11.27 -13.90
C ASP A 193 -22.11 -12.52 -13.24
N THR A 194 -21.30 -13.30 -13.97
CA THR A 194 -20.63 -14.50 -13.45
C THR A 194 -19.38 -14.15 -12.64
N TRP A 195 -18.58 -13.20 -13.14
CA TRP A 195 -17.28 -12.88 -12.53
C TRP A 195 -17.35 -11.83 -11.43
N TYR A 196 -18.33 -10.93 -11.46
CA TYR A 196 -18.47 -9.87 -10.47
C TYR A 196 -18.48 -10.36 -9.01
N PRO A 197 -19.32 -11.35 -8.62
CA PRO A 197 -19.30 -11.87 -7.25
C PRO A 197 -17.98 -12.58 -6.92
N ARG A 198 -17.38 -13.28 -7.88
CA ARG A 198 -16.09 -13.98 -7.70
C ARG A 198 -14.96 -13.01 -7.48
N LEU A 199 -14.89 -11.93 -8.27
CA LEU A 199 -13.86 -10.89 -8.13
C LEU A 199 -13.97 -10.17 -6.78
N LYS A 200 -15.17 -9.93 -6.26
CA LYS A 200 -15.37 -9.41 -4.91
C LYS A 200 -14.85 -10.37 -3.83
N CYS A 201 -15.13 -11.65 -3.98
CA CYS A 201 -14.61 -12.67 -3.06
C CYS A 201 -13.07 -12.70 -3.09
N ILE A 202 -12.47 -12.74 -4.28
CA ILE A 202 -11.00 -12.71 -4.47
C ILE A 202 -10.41 -11.43 -3.84
N ALA A 203 -11.02 -10.28 -4.07
CA ALA A 203 -10.57 -9.01 -3.51
C ALA A 203 -10.54 -9.03 -1.97
N ASN A 204 -11.59 -9.58 -1.35
CA ASN A 204 -11.65 -9.73 0.10
C ASN A 204 -10.59 -10.70 0.62
N ILE A 205 -10.38 -11.83 -0.04
CA ILE A 205 -9.34 -12.80 0.33
C ILE A 205 -7.95 -12.16 0.24
N VAL A 206 -7.62 -11.55 -0.89
CA VAL A 206 -6.32 -10.90 -1.11
C VAL A 206 -6.09 -9.78 -0.09
N ALA A 207 -7.06 -8.90 0.12
CA ALA A 207 -6.97 -7.83 1.09
C ALA A 207 -6.77 -8.37 2.52
N THR A 208 -7.47 -9.44 2.89
CA THR A 208 -7.37 -10.05 4.22
C THR A 208 -6.02 -10.73 4.43
N ILE A 209 -5.49 -11.43 3.43
CA ILE A 209 -4.14 -12.03 3.50
C ILE A 209 -3.08 -10.93 3.72
N ILE A 210 -3.16 -9.83 2.97
CA ILE A 210 -2.23 -8.69 3.12
C ILE A 210 -2.33 -8.09 4.51
N PHE A 211 -3.56 -7.83 4.99
CA PHE A 211 -3.78 -7.27 6.33
C PHE A 211 -3.23 -8.17 7.43
N LEU A 212 -3.57 -9.45 7.41
CA LEU A 212 -3.13 -10.41 8.41
C LEU A 212 -1.61 -10.62 8.36
N GLY A 213 -1.01 -10.65 7.17
CA GLY A 213 0.44 -10.79 7.03
C GLY A 213 1.20 -9.62 7.67
N PHE A 214 0.83 -8.39 7.37
CA PHE A 214 1.48 -7.23 7.99
C PHE A 214 1.15 -7.09 9.48
N ALA A 215 -0.10 -7.35 9.88
CA ALA A 215 -0.49 -7.33 11.30
C ALA A 215 0.28 -8.37 12.11
N ALA A 216 0.52 -9.55 11.55
CA ALA A 216 1.32 -10.59 12.20
C ALA A 216 2.75 -10.10 12.47
N VAL A 217 3.41 -9.46 11.49
CA VAL A 217 4.76 -8.89 11.70
C VAL A 217 4.77 -7.90 12.85
N VAL A 218 3.84 -6.93 12.83
CA VAL A 218 3.76 -5.89 13.88
C VAL A 218 3.51 -6.49 15.25
N LEU A 219 2.54 -7.40 15.37
CA LEU A 219 2.15 -7.97 16.66
C LEU A 219 3.20 -8.95 17.22
N VAL A 220 3.82 -9.76 16.35
CA VAL A 220 4.88 -10.68 16.78
C VAL A 220 6.06 -9.90 17.32
N TYR A 221 6.53 -8.87 16.65
CA TYR A 221 7.65 -8.07 17.14
C TYR A 221 7.32 -7.23 18.37
N PHE A 222 6.05 -6.86 18.55
CA PHE A 222 5.60 -6.17 19.76
C PHE A 222 5.55 -7.09 20.99
N PHE A 223 4.99 -8.30 20.86
CA PHE A 223 4.83 -9.23 21.98
C PHE A 223 6.04 -10.14 22.21
N CYS A 224 6.88 -10.36 21.19
CA CYS A 224 8.04 -11.23 21.23
C CYS A 224 9.30 -10.52 20.73
N PRO A 225 9.77 -9.46 21.41
CA PRO A 225 10.91 -8.66 20.93
C PRO A 225 12.22 -9.46 20.82
N CYS A 226 12.33 -10.60 21.51
CA CYS A 226 13.51 -11.48 21.49
C CYS A 226 13.73 -12.17 20.13
N ILE A 227 12.77 -12.17 19.21
CA ILE A 227 12.93 -12.77 17.87
C ILE A 227 14.08 -12.12 17.10
N ALA A 228 14.33 -10.82 17.27
CA ALA A 228 15.43 -10.11 16.61
C ALA A 228 16.75 -10.14 17.38
N GLY A 229 16.90 -10.99 18.41
CA GLY A 229 18.08 -10.98 19.26
C GLY A 229 18.18 -9.77 20.20
N ALA A 230 17.08 -9.06 20.42
CA ALA A 230 17.01 -7.83 21.22
C ALA A 230 16.71 -8.10 22.71
N CYS A 231 16.98 -9.32 23.21
CA CYS A 231 16.89 -9.67 24.63
C CYS A 231 18.27 -9.81 25.27
#